data_308f3710f70531927ccd63278076fe2d
#
_entry.id   308f3710f70531927ccd63278076fe2d
#
_cell.length_a   1.000
_cell.length_b   1.000
_cell.length_c   1.000
_cell.angle_alpha   90.00
_cell.angle_beta   90.00
_cell.angle_gamma   90.00
#
_symmetry.space_group_name_H-M   'P 1'
#
loop_
_entity.id
_entity.type
_entity.pdbx_description
1 polymer ?
#
loop_
_entity_poly.entity_id
_entity_poly.type
_entity_poly.pdbx_seq_one_letter_code
_entity_poly.pdbx_strand_id
1 'polypeptide(L)'
;MTYNLNDLTSPLQTQNLLKMSWRSFEHTSQNINVFPYQKLGHGQSLGATKKYVYVLASNNLESNPTKSEEILQISRKNYQIKNLWTIKTWNRSEYYPRYFHNAYFVNGHLMYAVFHNATKGSYEYWRITRQGDTWTAAEVEATQSNFVKDNSPLQGFTYTNGNFYLAFNDNIFQINRLGKVLKHYQFHTLRETEGIAIKNGAPYIELARRPELLEVK
;
A
#
# COMPACT_ATOMS: atom_id res chain seq x y z
N MET A 1 3.38 -6.35 -15.05
CA MET A 1 4.37 -7.44 -15.13
C MET A 1 4.16 -8.34 -13.92
N THR A 2 4.14 -9.63 -14.09
CA THR A 2 4.06 -10.60 -13.00
C THR A 2 5.04 -11.73 -13.23
N TYR A 3 5.56 -12.31 -12.17
CA TYR A 3 6.46 -13.46 -12.20
C TYR A 3 6.19 -14.35 -10.99
N ASN A 4 6.51 -15.62 -11.13
CA ASN A 4 6.40 -16.57 -10.03
C ASN A 4 7.71 -16.57 -9.23
N LEU A 5 7.65 -16.20 -7.97
CA LEU A 5 8.82 -16.16 -7.10
C LEU A 5 9.50 -17.53 -6.94
N ASN A 6 8.76 -18.62 -7.06
CA ASN A 6 9.29 -19.97 -6.95
C ASN A 6 10.18 -20.37 -8.16
N ASP A 7 10.02 -19.67 -9.29
CA ASP A 7 10.81 -19.92 -10.50
C ASP A 7 12.14 -19.13 -10.50
N LEU A 8 12.33 -18.29 -9.49
CA LEU A 8 13.55 -17.51 -9.31
C LEU A 8 14.54 -18.28 -8.42
N THR A 9 15.54 -18.86 -9.05
CA THR A 9 16.55 -19.70 -8.37
C THR A 9 17.63 -18.93 -7.63
N SER A 10 17.65 -17.59 -7.76
CA SER A 10 18.57 -16.71 -7.03
C SER A 10 17.89 -15.38 -6.66
N PRO A 11 18.32 -14.71 -5.59
CA PRO A 11 17.80 -13.40 -5.25
C PRO A 11 17.96 -12.43 -6.41
N LEU A 12 16.88 -11.82 -6.85
CA LEU A 12 16.90 -10.74 -7.85
C LEU A 12 17.44 -9.47 -7.16
N GLN A 13 18.75 -9.42 -6.98
CA GLN A 13 19.41 -8.18 -6.61
C GLN A 13 19.65 -7.35 -7.87
N THR A 14 19.43 -6.04 -7.80
CA THR A 14 19.65 -5.12 -8.92
C THR A 14 21.05 -5.29 -9.52
N GLN A 15 22.06 -5.55 -8.69
CA GLN A 15 23.42 -5.81 -9.14
C GLN A 15 23.54 -7.08 -10.00
N ASN A 16 22.76 -8.11 -9.70
CA ASN A 16 22.74 -9.35 -10.47
C ASN A 16 22.02 -9.16 -11.80
N LEU A 17 20.93 -8.38 -11.81
CA LEU A 17 20.23 -8.03 -13.05
C LEU A 17 21.11 -7.24 -14.01
N LEU A 18 21.87 -6.26 -13.51
CA LEU A 18 22.79 -5.44 -14.32
C LEU A 18 23.99 -6.23 -14.86
N LYS A 19 24.38 -7.32 -14.18
CA LYS A 19 25.48 -8.19 -14.59
C LYS A 19 25.01 -9.47 -15.31
N MET A 20 23.71 -9.67 -15.41
CA MET A 20 23.12 -10.84 -16.03
C MET A 20 23.46 -10.89 -17.52
N SER A 21 23.88 -12.03 -18.00
CA SER A 21 24.05 -12.24 -19.44
C SER A 21 22.69 -12.14 -20.14
N TRP A 22 22.69 -11.74 -21.42
CA TRP A 22 21.46 -11.69 -22.22
C TRP A 22 20.72 -13.04 -22.21
N ARG A 23 21.43 -14.14 -22.32
CA ARG A 23 20.85 -15.49 -22.28
C ARG A 23 20.17 -15.79 -20.94
N SER A 24 20.75 -15.37 -19.81
CA SER A 24 20.15 -15.53 -18.49
C SER A 24 18.93 -14.62 -18.32
N PHE A 25 18.99 -13.40 -18.83
CA PHE A 25 17.85 -12.47 -18.85
C PHE A 25 16.70 -13.04 -19.67
N GLU A 26 16.97 -13.54 -20.86
CA GLU A 26 15.98 -14.15 -21.74
C GLU A 26 15.30 -15.35 -21.07
N HIS A 27 16.06 -16.25 -20.43
CA HIS A 27 15.52 -17.37 -19.69
C HIS A 27 14.65 -16.90 -18.50
N THR A 28 15.09 -15.93 -17.75
CA THR A 28 14.34 -15.37 -16.63
C THR A 28 13.07 -14.65 -17.11
N SER A 29 13.15 -13.96 -18.25
CA SER A 29 12.03 -13.20 -18.83
C SER A 29 10.92 -14.10 -19.37
N GLN A 30 11.21 -15.35 -19.71
CA GLN A 30 10.19 -16.32 -20.13
C GLN A 30 9.16 -16.59 -19.02
N ASN A 31 9.56 -16.43 -17.76
CA ASN A 31 8.69 -16.58 -16.61
C ASN A 31 8.01 -15.25 -16.19
N ILE A 32 8.20 -14.19 -16.97
CA ILE A 32 7.61 -12.88 -16.73
C ILE A 32 6.44 -12.67 -17.69
N ASN A 33 5.25 -12.51 -17.14
CA ASN A 33 4.08 -12.17 -17.94
C ASN A 33 3.95 -10.65 -18.04
N VAL A 34 3.98 -10.13 -19.26
CA VAL A 34 3.74 -8.72 -19.55
C VAL A 34 2.31 -8.57 -20.05
N PHE A 35 1.54 -7.71 -19.40
CA PHE A 35 0.16 -7.43 -19.75
C PHE A 35 0.02 -6.03 -20.34
N PRO A 36 -1.08 -5.73 -21.06
CA PRO A 36 -1.33 -4.41 -21.57
C PRO A 36 -1.24 -3.33 -20.48
N TYR A 37 -0.75 -2.18 -20.84
CA TYR A 37 -0.65 -1.04 -19.94
C TYR A 37 -2.02 -0.68 -19.36
N GLN A 38 -2.06 -0.42 -18.05
CA GLN A 38 -3.24 0.07 -17.35
C GLN A 38 -2.91 1.40 -16.68
N LYS A 39 -3.79 2.37 -16.80
CA LYS A 39 -3.63 3.66 -16.14
C LYS A 39 -4.04 3.52 -14.67
N LEU A 40 -3.07 3.43 -13.78
CA LEU A 40 -3.27 3.27 -12.33
C LEU A 40 -3.08 4.57 -11.53
N GLY A 41 -2.68 5.65 -12.19
CA GLY A 41 -2.24 6.84 -11.48
C GLY A 41 -1.03 6.55 -10.59
N HIS A 42 -0.96 7.15 -9.42
CA HIS A 42 0.16 6.94 -8.49
C HIS A 42 0.18 5.54 -7.88
N GLY A 43 -0.97 4.86 -7.75
CA GLY A 43 -1.02 3.47 -7.26
C GLY A 43 -0.48 3.32 -5.84
N GLN A 44 -1.03 4.06 -4.88
CA GLN A 44 -0.52 4.17 -3.50
C GLN A 44 -0.48 2.84 -2.73
N SER A 45 -1.44 1.97 -2.95
CA SER A 45 -1.51 0.73 -2.20
C SER A 45 -2.11 -0.40 -3.01
N LEU A 46 -1.62 -1.58 -2.75
CA LEU A 46 -2.03 -2.82 -3.40
C LEU A 46 -2.59 -3.81 -2.38
N GLY A 47 -3.62 -4.52 -2.78
CA GLY A 47 -4.11 -5.68 -2.06
C GLY A 47 -4.50 -6.79 -3.01
N ALA A 48 -4.41 -8.04 -2.58
CA ALA A 48 -4.73 -9.17 -3.42
C ALA A 48 -5.67 -10.16 -2.74
N THR A 49 -6.60 -10.67 -3.50
CA THR A 49 -7.41 -11.84 -3.16
C THR A 49 -7.07 -12.99 -4.12
N LYS A 50 -7.72 -14.13 -3.95
CA LYS A 50 -7.52 -15.26 -4.87
C LYS A 50 -7.82 -14.91 -6.34
N LYS A 51 -8.80 -14.01 -6.59
CA LYS A 51 -9.28 -13.70 -7.96
C LYS A 51 -8.84 -12.34 -8.47
N TYR A 52 -8.59 -11.37 -7.58
CA TYR A 52 -8.41 -9.97 -7.93
C TYR A 52 -7.22 -9.34 -7.24
N VAL A 53 -6.63 -8.35 -7.90
CA VAL A 53 -5.78 -7.33 -7.29
C VAL A 53 -6.62 -6.07 -7.13
N TYR A 54 -6.50 -5.40 -6.01
CA TYR A 54 -7.11 -4.10 -5.73
C TYR A 54 -5.99 -3.07 -5.66
N VAL A 55 -6.21 -1.93 -6.28
CA VAL A 55 -5.26 -0.82 -6.29
C VAL A 55 -5.98 0.42 -5.78
N LEU A 56 -5.42 1.05 -4.77
CA LEU A 56 -5.80 2.40 -4.39
C LEU A 56 -5.10 3.35 -5.35
N ALA A 57 -5.86 4.05 -6.18
CA ALA A 57 -5.35 4.83 -7.29
C ALA A 57 -5.72 6.31 -7.16
N SER A 58 -4.84 7.16 -7.64
CA SER A 58 -4.99 8.62 -7.59
C SER A 58 -5.05 9.27 -8.97
N ASN A 59 -5.83 8.68 -9.86
CA ASN A 59 -5.85 9.04 -11.28
C ASN A 59 -6.21 10.50 -11.59
N ASN A 60 -6.91 11.18 -10.70
CA ASN A 60 -7.48 12.50 -10.98
C ASN A 60 -7.23 13.54 -9.90
N LEU A 61 -6.42 13.25 -8.89
CA LEU A 61 -6.25 14.15 -7.74
C LEU A 61 -5.49 15.43 -8.09
N GLU A 62 -4.50 15.33 -8.96
CA GLU A 62 -3.73 16.50 -9.41
C GLU A 62 -4.59 17.47 -10.25
N SER A 63 -5.53 16.92 -11.02
CA SER A 63 -6.41 17.71 -11.90
C SER A 63 -7.75 18.10 -11.26
N ASN A 64 -8.16 17.41 -10.19
CA ASN A 64 -9.41 17.68 -9.51
C ASN A 64 -9.36 17.28 -8.03
N PRO A 65 -8.92 18.18 -7.15
CA PRO A 65 -8.76 17.90 -5.71
C PRO A 65 -10.10 17.62 -4.98
N THR A 66 -11.23 17.81 -5.62
CA THR A 66 -12.54 17.47 -5.04
C THR A 66 -12.94 16.01 -5.29
N LYS A 67 -12.22 15.28 -6.12
CA LYS A 67 -12.47 13.86 -6.33
C LYS A 67 -11.76 13.03 -5.25
N SER A 68 -12.53 12.12 -4.66
CA SER A 68 -12.01 11.10 -3.76
C SER A 68 -11.12 10.11 -4.50
N GLU A 69 -10.33 9.37 -3.75
CA GLU A 69 -9.55 8.24 -4.21
C GLU A 69 -10.40 7.23 -4.98
N GLU A 70 -9.77 6.58 -5.93
CA GLU A 70 -10.36 5.51 -6.72
C GLU A 70 -9.81 4.16 -6.31
N ILE A 71 -10.67 3.14 -6.36
CA ILE A 71 -10.26 1.74 -6.20
C ILE A 71 -10.45 1.03 -7.53
N LEU A 72 -9.36 0.50 -8.05
CA LEU A 72 -9.37 -0.37 -9.21
C LEU A 72 -9.40 -1.84 -8.77
N GLN A 73 -10.30 -2.61 -9.37
CA GLN A 73 -10.29 -4.06 -9.26
C GLN A 73 -9.78 -4.67 -10.55
N ILE A 74 -8.68 -5.38 -10.47
CA ILE A 74 -7.99 -5.98 -11.61
C ILE A 74 -8.09 -7.50 -11.53
N SER A 75 -8.52 -8.15 -12.59
CA SER A 75 -8.56 -9.60 -12.66
C SER A 75 -7.16 -10.21 -12.65
N ARG A 76 -6.90 -11.18 -11.78
CA ARG A 76 -5.64 -11.93 -11.80
C ARG A 76 -5.48 -12.88 -12.97
N LYS A 77 -6.59 -13.20 -13.68
CA LYS A 77 -6.56 -14.09 -14.83
C LYS A 77 -5.96 -13.44 -16.07
N ASN A 78 -6.31 -12.18 -16.32
CA ASN A 78 -5.94 -11.48 -17.58
C ASN A 78 -5.51 -10.03 -17.35
N TYR A 79 -5.39 -9.61 -16.10
CA TYR A 79 -4.96 -8.27 -15.68
C TYR A 79 -5.75 -7.10 -16.29
N GLN A 80 -7.01 -7.37 -16.66
CA GLN A 80 -7.94 -6.35 -17.08
C GLN A 80 -8.64 -5.72 -15.89
N ILE A 81 -8.87 -4.42 -15.95
CA ILE A 81 -9.71 -3.71 -14.98
C ILE A 81 -11.13 -4.24 -15.12
N LYS A 82 -11.71 -4.70 -14.03
CA LYS A 82 -13.09 -5.20 -13.95
C LYS A 82 -14.02 -4.15 -13.37
N ASN A 83 -13.57 -3.42 -12.38
CA ASN A 83 -14.33 -2.36 -11.76
C ASN A 83 -13.41 -1.20 -11.41
N LEU A 84 -14.01 -0.01 -11.41
CA LEU A 84 -13.44 1.22 -10.91
C LEU A 84 -14.49 1.86 -10.01
N TRP A 85 -14.13 2.14 -8.79
CA TRP A 85 -15.01 2.77 -7.81
C TRP A 85 -14.36 4.02 -7.24
N THR A 86 -15.19 5.02 -6.95
CA THR A 86 -14.77 6.18 -6.16
C THR A 86 -15.14 5.93 -4.69
N ILE A 87 -14.21 6.20 -3.79
CA ILE A 87 -14.48 6.11 -2.36
C ILE A 87 -15.31 7.31 -1.94
N LYS A 88 -16.45 7.06 -1.29
CA LYS A 88 -17.27 8.10 -0.68
C LYS A 88 -16.90 8.21 0.80
N THR A 89 -16.34 9.34 1.16
CA THR A 89 -16.02 9.65 2.55
C THR A 89 -17.10 10.56 3.14
N TRP A 90 -17.57 10.21 4.33
CA TRP A 90 -18.60 10.96 5.05
C TRP A 90 -18.06 11.38 6.41
N ASN A 91 -18.24 12.65 6.74
CA ASN A 91 -18.07 13.14 8.09
C ASN A 91 -19.46 13.51 8.62
N ARG A 92 -20.03 12.65 9.47
CA ARG A 92 -21.41 12.77 9.95
C ARG A 92 -22.43 12.78 8.81
N SER A 93 -22.99 13.92 8.46
CA SER A 93 -23.96 14.08 7.36
C SER A 93 -23.36 14.74 6.11
N GLU A 94 -22.09 15.13 6.12
CA GLU A 94 -21.46 15.86 5.03
C GLU A 94 -20.48 14.97 4.25
N TYR A 95 -20.51 15.10 2.92
CA TYR A 95 -19.48 14.50 2.08
C TYR A 95 -18.16 15.23 2.30
N TYR A 96 -17.13 14.48 2.67
CA TYR A 96 -15.82 15.03 2.95
C TYR A 96 -14.75 14.26 2.18
N PRO A 97 -14.19 14.82 1.08
CA PRO A 97 -13.15 14.15 0.33
C PRO A 97 -11.89 13.98 1.19
N ARG A 98 -11.32 12.79 1.13
CA ARG A 98 -10.06 12.44 1.76
C ARG A 98 -9.14 11.81 0.72
N TYR A 99 -7.90 12.22 0.74
CA TYR A 99 -6.81 11.58 0.04
C TYR A 99 -6.10 10.62 0.99
N PHE A 100 -6.28 9.33 0.80
CA PHE A 100 -5.65 8.34 1.65
C PHE A 100 -4.22 8.11 1.19
N HIS A 101 -3.26 8.30 2.09
CA HIS A 101 -1.85 8.10 1.78
C HIS A 101 -1.54 6.63 1.51
N ASN A 102 -2.13 5.73 2.30
CA ASN A 102 -1.93 4.30 2.17
C ASN A 102 -3.15 3.51 2.65
N ALA A 103 -3.30 2.30 2.13
CA ALA A 103 -4.39 1.40 2.52
C ALA A 103 -3.94 -0.06 2.59
N TYR A 104 -4.66 -0.85 3.37
CA TYR A 104 -4.55 -2.29 3.44
C TYR A 104 -5.89 -2.94 3.12
N PHE A 105 -5.94 -3.75 2.06
CA PHE A 105 -7.14 -4.48 1.67
C PHE A 105 -7.22 -5.80 2.45
N VAL A 106 -8.16 -5.87 3.38
CA VAL A 106 -8.45 -7.11 4.13
C VAL A 106 -9.07 -8.16 3.19
N ASN A 107 -9.99 -7.70 2.34
CA ASN A 107 -10.64 -8.51 1.31
C ASN A 107 -11.31 -7.61 0.26
N GLY A 108 -12.16 -8.18 -0.59
CA GLY A 108 -12.88 -7.43 -1.63
C GLY A 108 -13.99 -6.52 -1.14
N HIS A 109 -14.23 -6.43 0.17
CA HIS A 109 -15.31 -5.63 0.76
C HIS A 109 -14.88 -4.77 1.95
N LEU A 110 -13.65 -4.93 2.41
CA LEU A 110 -13.11 -4.21 3.57
C LEU A 110 -11.67 -3.83 3.33
N MET A 111 -11.36 -2.57 3.56
CA MET A 111 -9.98 -2.09 3.70
C MET A 111 -9.88 -1.13 4.87
N TYR A 112 -8.67 -0.99 5.38
CA TYR A 112 -8.27 0.10 6.26
C TYR A 112 -7.38 1.05 5.48
N ALA A 113 -7.52 2.35 5.76
CA ALA A 113 -6.70 3.37 5.11
C ALA A 113 -6.26 4.42 6.14
N VAL A 114 -5.19 5.12 5.82
CA VAL A 114 -4.66 6.21 6.64
C VAL A 114 -4.65 7.49 5.85
N PHE A 115 -5.08 8.57 6.49
CA PHE A 115 -5.03 9.92 5.98
C PHE A 115 -4.17 10.78 6.91
N HIS A 116 -3.20 11.50 6.35
CA HIS A 116 -2.42 12.48 7.09
C HIS A 116 -3.10 13.84 6.97
N ASN A 117 -3.66 14.32 8.08
CA ASN A 117 -4.22 15.65 8.17
C ASN A 117 -3.11 16.65 8.53
N ALA A 118 -2.44 17.19 7.53
CA ALA A 118 -1.33 18.11 7.74
C ALA A 118 -1.75 19.40 8.49
N THR A 119 -2.97 19.87 8.27
CA THR A 119 -3.50 21.07 8.96
C THR A 119 -3.68 20.84 10.45
N LYS A 120 -4.10 19.64 10.85
CA LYS A 120 -4.28 19.27 12.26
C LYS A 120 -3.05 18.62 12.88
N GLY A 121 -2.02 18.32 12.07
CA GLY A 121 -0.86 17.57 12.51
C GLY A 121 -1.24 16.20 13.07
N SER A 122 -2.04 15.43 12.34
CA SER A 122 -2.56 14.17 12.85
C SER A 122 -2.77 13.14 11.75
N TYR A 123 -2.78 11.87 12.15
CA TYR A 123 -3.16 10.73 11.30
C TYR A 123 -4.57 10.30 11.64
N GLU A 124 -5.41 10.13 10.64
CA GLU A 124 -6.77 9.59 10.74
C GLU A 124 -6.78 8.19 10.16
N TYR A 125 -7.28 7.21 10.91
CA TYR A 125 -7.43 5.84 10.48
C TYR A 125 -8.88 5.59 10.08
N TRP A 126 -9.08 5.07 8.87
CA TRP A 126 -10.40 4.90 8.27
C TRP A 126 -10.69 3.43 8.00
N ARG A 127 -11.89 3.03 8.36
CA ARG A 127 -12.46 1.76 7.94
C ARG A 127 -13.35 2.00 6.74
N ILE A 128 -13.04 1.38 5.62
CA ILE A 128 -13.73 1.58 4.36
C ILE A 128 -14.35 0.25 3.92
N THR A 129 -15.66 0.26 3.74
CA THR A 129 -16.43 -0.94 3.41
C THR A 129 -17.15 -0.78 2.08
N ARG A 130 -17.29 -1.89 1.36
CA ARG A 130 -18.07 -1.94 0.12
C ARG A 130 -19.41 -2.63 0.35
N GLN A 131 -20.47 -1.95 -0.09
CA GLN A 131 -21.82 -2.49 -0.18
C GLN A 131 -22.29 -2.33 -1.62
N GLY A 132 -22.53 -3.46 -2.32
CA GLY A 132 -22.78 -3.45 -3.76
C GLY A 132 -21.62 -2.81 -4.52
N ASP A 133 -21.92 -1.74 -5.25
CA ASP A 133 -20.95 -0.99 -6.05
C ASP A 133 -20.45 0.30 -5.39
N THR A 134 -20.66 0.44 -4.08
CA THR A 134 -20.24 1.65 -3.37
C THR A 134 -19.25 1.31 -2.26
N TRP A 135 -18.10 1.99 -2.26
CA TRP A 135 -17.17 2.01 -1.16
C TRP A 135 -17.42 3.25 -0.29
N THR A 136 -17.72 3.03 0.98
CA THR A 136 -18.01 4.08 1.94
C THR A 136 -17.00 4.05 3.05
N ALA A 137 -16.40 5.21 3.33
CA ALA A 137 -15.46 5.40 4.43
C ALA A 137 -16.18 5.94 5.65
N ALA A 138 -15.93 5.33 6.79
CA ALA A 138 -16.28 5.85 8.10
C ALA A 138 -15.01 5.97 8.93
N GLU A 139 -14.84 7.07 9.66
CA GLU A 139 -13.70 7.26 10.55
C GLU A 139 -13.64 6.11 11.55
N VAL A 140 -12.48 5.51 11.68
CA VAL A 140 -12.38 4.27 12.41
C VAL A 140 -12.21 4.57 13.86
N GLU A 141 -11.83 5.27 14.53
CA GLU A 141 -11.64 5.15 15.98
C GLU A 141 -10.49 6.00 16.51
N ALA A 142 -9.63 6.51 15.66
CA ALA A 142 -8.48 7.19 16.19
C ALA A 142 -7.97 8.30 15.29
N THR A 143 -7.91 9.44 15.86
CA THR A 143 -7.04 10.52 15.42
C THR A 143 -5.81 10.50 16.31
N GLN A 144 -4.64 10.37 15.72
CA GLN A 144 -3.39 10.36 16.45
C GLN A 144 -2.54 11.56 16.04
N SER A 145 -1.98 12.27 17.02
CA SER A 145 -1.03 13.35 16.76
C SER A 145 0.21 12.84 16.03
N ASN A 146 0.85 13.69 15.24
CA ASN A 146 2.09 13.35 14.56
C ASN A 146 3.14 12.84 15.56
N PHE A 147 3.68 11.67 15.28
CA PHE A 147 4.72 11.04 16.08
C PHE A 147 6.06 10.95 15.34
N VAL A 148 6.09 11.28 14.06
CA VAL A 148 7.30 11.37 13.25
C VAL A 148 7.73 12.83 13.18
N LYS A 149 8.96 13.12 13.63
CA LYS A 149 9.46 14.49 13.78
C LYS A 149 10.23 15.01 12.56
N ASP A 150 10.70 14.12 11.71
CA ASP A 150 11.58 14.41 10.59
C ASP A 150 10.85 14.70 9.27
N ASN A 151 9.53 14.86 9.31
CA ASN A 151 8.67 15.00 8.12
C ASN A 151 8.82 13.84 7.10
N SER A 152 9.33 12.70 7.54
CA SER A 152 9.43 11.52 6.70
C SER A 152 8.03 11.12 6.18
N PRO A 153 7.88 10.88 4.88
CA PRO A 153 6.60 10.50 4.32
C PRO A 153 6.18 9.11 4.81
N LEU A 154 4.87 8.92 4.96
CA LEU A 154 4.32 7.58 5.19
C LEU A 154 4.36 6.78 3.89
N GLN A 155 5.22 5.79 3.84
CA GLN A 155 5.47 4.98 2.64
C GLN A 155 4.76 3.63 2.66
N GLY A 156 4.42 3.13 3.84
CA GLY A 156 3.75 1.84 3.93
C GLY A 156 2.77 1.73 5.08
N PHE A 157 1.67 1.00 4.82
CA PHE A 157 0.63 0.74 5.81
C PHE A 157 0.11 -0.68 5.67
N THR A 158 0.03 -1.40 6.77
CA THR A 158 -0.56 -2.73 6.79
C THR A 158 -1.30 -2.99 8.10
N TYR A 159 -2.13 -4.03 8.12
CA TYR A 159 -2.94 -4.40 9.26
C TYR A 159 -2.87 -5.90 9.51
N THR A 160 -2.62 -6.29 10.76
CA THR A 160 -2.71 -7.67 11.19
C THR A 160 -2.98 -7.76 12.68
N ASN A 161 -3.69 -8.80 13.11
CA ASN A 161 -3.95 -9.12 14.52
C ASN A 161 -4.46 -7.91 15.33
N GLY A 162 -5.35 -7.11 14.75
CA GLY A 162 -5.93 -5.95 15.43
C GLY A 162 -5.05 -4.71 15.50
N ASN A 163 -3.86 -4.73 14.90
CA ASN A 163 -2.91 -3.62 14.93
C ASN A 163 -2.61 -3.10 13.53
N PHE A 164 -2.35 -1.80 13.45
CA PHE A 164 -1.80 -1.14 12.28
C PHE A 164 -0.28 -1.09 12.37
N TYR A 165 0.38 -1.17 11.22
CA TYR A 165 1.81 -0.95 11.08
C TYR A 165 2.04 0.13 10.04
N LEU A 166 2.72 1.18 10.44
CA LEU A 166 3.06 2.34 9.62
C LEU A 166 4.56 2.35 9.40
N ALA A 167 4.98 2.39 8.13
CA ALA A 167 6.38 2.46 7.76
C ALA A 167 6.71 3.84 7.21
N PHE A 168 7.72 4.44 7.79
CA PHE A 168 8.40 5.65 7.37
C PHE A 168 9.85 5.33 7.06
N ASN A 169 10.63 6.29 6.57
CA ASN A 169 12.06 6.09 6.40
C ASN A 169 12.70 5.74 7.75
N ASP A 170 13.39 4.60 7.78
CA ASP A 170 14.06 4.07 8.97
C ASP A 170 13.19 3.87 10.23
N ASN A 171 11.86 3.96 10.11
CA ASN A 171 10.96 3.83 11.26
C ASN A 171 9.73 2.99 10.94
N ILE A 172 9.38 2.05 11.82
CA ILE A 172 8.10 1.34 11.78
C ILE A 172 7.41 1.49 13.13
N PHE A 173 6.14 1.88 13.08
CA PHE A 173 5.30 1.98 14.28
C PHE A 173 4.20 0.92 14.23
N GLN A 174 4.10 0.13 15.30
CA GLN A 174 2.94 -0.71 15.55
C GLN A 174 1.96 0.06 16.43
N ILE A 175 0.73 0.19 15.97
CA ILE A 175 -0.30 1.01 16.59
C ILE A 175 -1.56 0.15 16.79
N ASN A 176 -2.18 0.22 17.95
CA ASN A 176 -3.47 -0.44 18.14
C ASN A 176 -4.60 0.33 17.42
N ARG A 177 -5.78 -0.27 17.35
CA ARG A 177 -6.95 0.35 16.71
C ARG A 177 -7.42 1.65 17.36
N LEU A 178 -7.02 1.94 18.58
CA LEU A 178 -7.30 3.19 19.28
C LEU A 178 -6.24 4.28 19.04
N GLY A 179 -5.29 4.05 18.13
CA GLY A 179 -4.24 5.00 17.80
C GLY A 179 -3.06 5.04 18.77
N LYS A 180 -3.00 4.14 19.77
CA LYS A 180 -1.89 4.09 20.70
C LYS A 180 -0.71 3.34 20.08
N VAL A 181 0.48 3.96 20.08
CA VAL A 181 1.72 3.30 19.70
C VAL A 181 2.05 2.20 20.72
N LEU A 182 2.21 0.98 20.24
CA LEU A 182 2.58 -0.19 21.04
C LEU A 182 4.06 -0.49 20.96
N LYS A 183 4.63 -0.36 19.75
CA LYS A 183 6.05 -0.59 19.48
C LYS A 183 6.55 0.41 18.44
N HIS A 184 7.84 0.70 18.54
CA HIS A 184 8.58 1.48 17.57
C HIS A 184 9.87 0.72 17.23
N TYR A 185 10.07 0.46 15.96
CA TYR A 185 11.29 -0.14 15.42
C TYR A 185 12.02 0.96 14.65
N GLN A 186 13.29 1.18 14.98
CA GLN A 186 14.13 2.15 14.33
C GLN A 186 15.31 1.46 13.65
N PHE A 187 15.60 1.87 12.44
CA PHE A 187 16.71 1.38 11.62
C PHE A 187 17.66 2.53 11.32
N HIS A 188 18.78 2.24 10.70
CA HIS A 188 19.76 3.23 10.23
C HIS A 188 20.22 2.84 8.83
N THR A 189 19.27 2.64 7.92
CA THR A 189 19.58 2.26 6.54
C THR A 189 19.96 3.47 5.71
N LEU A 190 19.54 4.67 6.10
CA LEU A 190 19.62 5.92 5.34
C LEU A 190 18.95 5.79 3.96
N ARG A 191 17.93 4.94 3.87
CA ARG A 191 17.23 4.61 2.64
C ARG A 191 15.74 4.86 2.79
N GLU A 192 15.12 5.16 1.68
CA GLU A 192 13.69 5.30 1.62
C GLU A 192 13.01 3.93 1.74
N THR A 193 11.99 3.86 2.59
CA THR A 193 11.10 2.70 2.69
C THR A 193 10.02 2.86 1.62
N GLU A 194 9.75 1.82 0.83
CA GLU A 194 8.75 1.85 -0.25
C GLU A 194 7.48 1.08 0.10
N GLY A 195 7.53 0.23 1.10
CA GLY A 195 6.38 -0.54 1.50
C GLY A 195 6.59 -1.39 2.74
N ILE A 196 5.48 -1.90 3.28
CA ILE A 196 5.46 -2.85 4.38
C ILE A 196 4.42 -3.94 4.15
N ALA A 197 4.79 -5.16 4.43
CA ALA A 197 3.88 -6.31 4.44
C ALA A 197 4.09 -7.15 5.68
N ILE A 198 3.09 -7.96 6.05
CA ILE A 198 3.22 -8.94 7.13
C ILE A 198 3.11 -10.34 6.54
N LYS A 199 4.05 -11.19 6.90
CA LYS A 199 4.02 -12.63 6.57
C LYS A 199 4.34 -13.43 7.82
N ASN A 200 3.45 -14.34 8.19
CA ASN A 200 3.61 -15.21 9.39
C ASN A 200 3.84 -14.40 10.68
N GLY A 201 3.23 -13.21 10.79
CA GLY A 201 3.38 -12.35 11.95
C GLY A 201 4.62 -11.47 11.99
N ALA A 202 5.57 -11.66 11.06
CA ALA A 202 6.77 -10.84 10.94
C ALA A 202 6.56 -9.72 9.91
N PRO A 203 6.95 -8.48 10.21
CA PRO A 203 6.99 -7.38 9.24
C PRO A 203 8.12 -7.59 8.22
N TYR A 204 7.81 -7.27 6.98
CA TYR A 204 8.75 -7.17 5.88
C TYR A 204 8.70 -5.76 5.33
N ILE A 205 9.84 -5.14 5.13
CA ILE A 205 9.96 -3.81 4.53
C ILE A 205 10.66 -3.88 3.19
N GLU A 206 10.22 -3.07 2.26
CA GLU A 206 10.85 -2.84 0.98
C GLU A 206 11.61 -1.52 1.02
N LEU A 207 12.86 -1.54 0.55
CA LEU A 207 13.74 -0.38 0.52
C LEU A 207 14.05 0.03 -0.92
N ALA A 208 14.00 1.35 -1.17
CA ALA A 208 14.33 1.95 -2.47
C ALA A 208 15.83 1.89 -2.83
N ARG A 209 16.14 2.25 -4.08
CA ARG A 209 17.47 2.39 -4.69
C ARG A 209 18.22 1.07 -4.94
N ARG A 210 18.15 0.14 -4.04
CA ARG A 210 18.54 -1.26 -4.22
C ARG A 210 17.35 -2.06 -3.70
N PRO A 211 16.46 -2.55 -4.55
CA PRO A 211 15.27 -3.26 -4.11
C PRO A 211 15.67 -4.43 -3.20
N GLU A 212 15.32 -4.32 -1.95
CA GLU A 212 15.57 -5.33 -0.94
C GLU A 212 14.31 -5.50 -0.10
N LEU A 213 13.97 -6.75 0.16
CA LEU A 213 12.91 -7.12 1.08
C LEU A 213 13.56 -7.64 2.37
N LEU A 214 13.43 -6.88 3.43
CA LEU A 214 14.00 -7.21 4.73
C LEU A 214 12.94 -7.71 5.68
N GLU A 215 13.22 -8.80 6.38
CA GLU A 215 12.42 -9.27 7.51
C GLU A 215 12.85 -8.54 8.77
N VAL A 216 11.90 -7.96 9.48
CA VAL A 216 12.13 -7.34 10.78
C VAL A 216 12.00 -8.39 11.86
N LYS A 217 13.10 -8.71 12.54
CA LYS A 217 13.17 -9.69 13.63
C LYS A 217 13.02 -9.04 14.99
#